data_450c50c45520ea4d44579ad855e9d8ce
#
_entry.id   450c50c45520ea4d44579ad855e9d8ce
#
_cell.length_a   1.000
_cell.length_b   1.000
_cell.length_c   1.000
_cell.angle_alpha   90.00
_cell.angle_beta   90.00
_cell.angle_gamma   90.00
#
_symmetry.space_group_name_H-M   'P 1'
#
loop_
_entity.id
_entity.type
_entity.pdbx_description
1 polymer ?
#
loop_
_entity_poly.entity_id
_entity_poly.type
_entity_poly.pdbx_seq_one_letter_code
_entity_poly.pdbx_strand_id
1 'polypeptide(L)'
;LYALKRYEPVGKETIQETKAKTMVSLLKEEKEKLLFVTVSSQGEEYQILLENGNAALESVKTAYFNEKQINHAVDEICTMQGEIIQENAENLEQFGLQDPQFSIEVVTSNSVFTFYIGNQMPEGNGRYVMVGDTKTVYLVYGLGDVKRNVLEYADTQIVSSQMPNGMVPGTIILGGTVRAEELKLGTENGTEAESVSISALRLLSHHNYAINYEKLIEVLQGLTQIDAERVVAYQPTAEDMEAFGLHQPYSTIEYSWKDTKEEKQTCVLSASAPQDGNVFLMRDGVPLVYEIAEDQLPWLEWQYQDVVTRFLLVPSIYEISSVEIESDTVYERYDLESVDSVLNRVTDSSQTQLDTDKFKKLY
;
A
#
# COMPACT_ATOMS: atom_id res chain seq x y z
N LEU A 1 -30.46 61.42 -31.24
CA LEU A 1 -31.40 61.15 -30.13
C LEU A 1 -31.07 59.75 -29.55
N TYR A 2 -30.24 59.67 -28.54
CA TYR A 2 -29.94 58.44 -27.81
C TYR A 2 -30.84 58.40 -26.57
N ALA A 3 -31.68 57.36 -26.46
CA ALA A 3 -32.50 57.11 -25.31
C ALA A 3 -31.64 56.47 -24.20
N LEU A 4 -31.47 57.16 -23.09
CA LEU A 4 -30.92 56.64 -21.84
C LEU A 4 -31.95 55.70 -21.21
N LYS A 5 -31.71 54.37 -21.24
CA LYS A 5 -32.46 53.42 -20.40
C LYS A 5 -32.09 53.67 -18.94
N ARG A 6 -33.08 54.02 -18.13
CA ARG A 6 -32.95 54.09 -16.69
C ARG A 6 -32.68 52.67 -16.15
N TYR A 7 -31.61 52.52 -15.41
CA TYR A 7 -31.31 51.34 -14.64
C TYR A 7 -32.18 51.39 -13.38
N GLU A 8 -33.09 50.45 -13.24
CA GLU A 8 -33.78 50.26 -11.96
C GLU A 8 -32.85 49.47 -11.04
N PRO A 9 -32.66 49.83 -9.79
CA PRO A 9 -31.84 49.04 -8.84
C PRO A 9 -32.60 47.75 -8.52
N VAL A 10 -31.94 46.62 -8.87
CA VAL A 10 -32.38 45.28 -8.45
C VAL A 10 -32.50 45.25 -6.94
N GLY A 11 -33.58 44.70 -6.45
CA GLY A 11 -33.97 44.72 -5.04
C GLY A 11 -32.85 44.31 -4.10
N LYS A 12 -32.85 44.94 -2.92
CA LYS A 12 -32.03 44.56 -1.78
C LYS A 12 -32.27 43.08 -1.51
N GLU A 13 -31.33 42.24 -1.83
CA GLU A 13 -31.23 40.92 -1.22
C GLU A 13 -31.18 41.14 0.27
N THR A 14 -32.19 40.64 0.96
CA THR A 14 -32.21 40.58 2.42
C THR A 14 -31.04 39.67 2.81
N ILE A 15 -29.95 40.26 3.29
CA ILE A 15 -28.90 39.52 3.97
C ILE A 15 -29.62 38.83 5.14
N GLN A 16 -29.92 37.55 5.01
CA GLN A 16 -30.27 36.74 6.16
C GLN A 16 -29.06 36.82 7.09
N GLU A 17 -29.27 37.49 8.23
CA GLU A 17 -28.32 37.41 9.34
C GLU A 17 -28.11 35.94 9.64
N THR A 18 -26.93 35.41 9.28
CA THR A 18 -26.48 34.11 9.70
C THR A 18 -26.40 34.17 11.22
N LYS A 19 -27.41 33.64 11.94
CA LYS A 19 -27.34 33.48 13.38
C LYS A 19 -26.02 32.82 13.69
N ALA A 20 -25.20 33.44 14.52
CA ALA A 20 -23.97 32.89 15.00
C ALA A 20 -24.27 31.47 15.56
N LYS A 21 -23.72 30.45 14.95
CA LYS A 21 -23.90 29.07 15.36
C LYS A 21 -23.33 28.91 16.78
N THR A 22 -24.18 28.56 17.73
CA THR A 22 -23.73 28.35 19.10
C THR A 22 -23.16 26.95 19.24
N MET A 23 -21.85 26.87 19.34
CA MET A 23 -21.17 25.63 19.63
C MET A 23 -21.20 25.32 21.13
N VAL A 24 -21.55 24.08 21.46
CA VAL A 24 -21.63 23.57 22.83
C VAL A 24 -20.60 22.48 23.02
N SER A 25 -19.82 22.53 24.10
CA SER A 25 -18.94 21.42 24.47
C SER A 25 -19.79 20.22 24.91
N LEU A 26 -19.60 19.06 24.25
CA LEU A 26 -20.36 17.85 24.55
C LEU A 26 -19.68 17.00 25.62
N LEU A 27 -18.35 17.02 25.69
CA LEU A 27 -17.57 16.46 26.80
C LEU A 27 -16.90 17.63 27.57
N LYS A 28 -17.06 17.63 28.89
CA LYS A 28 -16.52 18.71 29.80
C LYS A 28 -15.51 18.13 30.77
N GLU A 29 -14.77 17.12 30.36
CA GLU A 29 -13.76 16.47 31.17
C GLU A 29 -12.37 16.68 30.58
N GLU A 30 -11.37 16.73 31.46
CA GLU A 30 -9.96 16.77 31.07
C GLU A 30 -9.47 15.38 30.70
N LYS A 31 -8.60 15.27 29.70
CA LYS A 31 -8.06 13.98 29.19
C LYS A 31 -7.46 13.11 30.30
N GLU A 32 -6.81 13.74 31.27
CA GLU A 32 -6.15 13.08 32.41
C GLU A 32 -7.14 12.41 33.37
N LYS A 33 -8.43 12.76 33.31
CA LYS A 33 -9.49 12.13 34.12
C LYS A 33 -10.16 10.97 33.44
N LEU A 34 -9.92 10.76 32.16
CA LEU A 34 -10.44 9.62 31.42
C LEU A 34 -9.69 8.36 31.85
N LEU A 35 -10.43 7.27 32.05
CA LEU A 35 -9.88 5.96 32.33
C LEU A 35 -9.77 5.15 31.04
N PHE A 36 -10.86 5.09 30.29
CA PHE A 36 -10.88 4.47 28.97
C PHE A 36 -12.01 5.02 28.11
N VAL A 37 -11.87 4.79 26.82
CA VAL A 37 -12.87 5.06 25.79
C VAL A 37 -13.20 3.76 25.10
N THR A 38 -14.49 3.40 25.05
CA THR A 38 -14.98 2.26 24.29
C THR A 38 -15.63 2.77 23.01
N VAL A 39 -15.25 2.19 21.89
CA VAL A 39 -15.86 2.46 20.59
C VAL A 39 -16.55 1.19 20.11
N SER A 40 -17.87 1.29 19.83
CA SER A 40 -18.66 0.17 19.34
C SER A 40 -19.21 0.49 17.94
N SER A 41 -19.03 -0.38 16.97
CA SER A 41 -19.47 -0.22 15.59
C SER A 41 -19.82 -1.56 14.95
N GLN A 42 -21.04 -1.70 14.42
CA GLN A 42 -21.45 -2.87 13.62
C GLN A 42 -21.24 -4.24 14.31
N GLY A 43 -21.31 -4.29 15.64
CA GLY A 43 -21.10 -5.50 16.43
C GLY A 43 -19.64 -5.76 16.83
N GLU A 44 -18.71 -4.92 16.40
CA GLU A 44 -17.33 -4.89 16.87
C GLU A 44 -17.15 -3.83 17.95
N GLU A 45 -16.24 -4.08 18.87
CA GLU A 45 -15.93 -3.18 19.97
C GLU A 45 -14.43 -3.19 20.25
N TYR A 46 -13.88 -2.02 20.57
CA TYR A 46 -12.51 -1.90 21.06
C TYR A 46 -12.39 -0.82 22.13
N GLN A 47 -11.34 -0.93 22.95
CA GLN A 47 -11.08 0.02 24.04
C GLN A 47 -9.74 0.73 23.85
N ILE A 48 -9.75 2.00 24.14
CA ILE A 48 -8.56 2.84 24.30
C ILE A 48 -8.40 3.11 25.78
N LEU A 49 -7.35 2.57 26.39
CA LEU A 49 -6.98 2.83 27.79
C LEU A 49 -6.20 4.14 27.87
N LEU A 50 -6.39 4.88 28.97
CA LEU A 50 -5.65 6.10 29.23
C LEU A 50 -4.87 5.98 30.55
N GLU A 51 -3.55 6.13 30.42
CA GLU A 51 -2.66 6.23 31.56
C GLU A 51 -1.91 7.56 31.53
N ASN A 52 -2.16 8.43 32.50
CA ASN A 52 -1.55 9.75 32.60
C ASN A 52 -1.72 10.58 31.29
N GLY A 53 -2.88 10.49 30.65
CA GLY A 53 -3.19 11.18 29.40
C GLY A 53 -2.61 10.54 28.13
N ASN A 54 -1.89 9.44 28.25
CA ASN A 54 -1.42 8.67 27.08
C ASN A 54 -2.44 7.59 26.71
N ALA A 55 -2.79 7.52 25.45
CA ALA A 55 -3.77 6.59 24.92
C ALA A 55 -3.08 5.33 24.34
N ALA A 56 -3.60 4.16 24.70
CA ALA A 56 -3.16 2.87 24.16
C ALA A 56 -4.35 1.94 23.92
N LEU A 57 -4.31 1.15 22.85
CA LEU A 57 -5.33 0.13 22.59
C LEU A 57 -5.14 -1.05 23.56
N GLU A 58 -6.23 -1.53 24.19
CA GLU A 58 -6.17 -2.58 25.22
C GLU A 58 -5.67 -3.91 24.67
N SER A 59 -6.18 -4.35 23.52
CA SER A 59 -6.03 -5.72 23.02
C SER A 59 -4.91 -5.91 22.02
N VAL A 60 -4.08 -4.86 21.74
CA VAL A 60 -3.07 -4.90 20.70
C VAL A 60 -1.71 -4.39 21.19
N LYS A 61 -0.63 -4.85 20.53
CA LYS A 61 0.71 -4.30 20.78
C LYS A 61 0.88 -2.99 20.04
N THR A 62 1.11 -1.92 20.75
CA THR A 62 1.30 -0.54 20.24
C THR A 62 2.31 -0.44 19.08
N ALA A 63 3.34 -1.30 19.06
CA ALA A 63 4.37 -1.29 18.03
C ALA A 63 3.87 -1.51 16.58
N TYR A 64 2.66 -2.01 16.40
CA TYR A 64 2.05 -2.27 15.10
C TYR A 64 0.90 -1.30 14.77
N PHE A 65 0.67 -0.31 15.63
CA PHE A 65 -0.45 0.62 15.52
C PHE A 65 0.03 2.07 15.61
N ASN A 66 -0.67 2.98 14.96
CA ASN A 66 -0.33 4.39 14.92
C ASN A 66 -0.73 5.11 16.23
N GLU A 67 0.18 5.12 17.18
CA GLU A 67 -0.02 5.74 18.50
C GLU A 67 -0.42 7.22 18.40
N LYS A 68 0.12 7.97 17.44
CA LYS A 68 -0.24 9.38 17.24
C LYS A 68 -1.70 9.53 16.86
N GLN A 69 -2.19 8.68 15.95
CA GLN A 69 -3.58 8.71 15.50
C GLN A 69 -4.54 8.29 16.63
N ILE A 70 -4.16 7.30 17.46
CA ILE A 70 -4.92 6.89 18.64
C ILE A 70 -5.03 8.06 19.63
N ASN A 71 -3.91 8.77 19.90
CA ASN A 71 -3.92 9.94 20.77
C ASN A 71 -4.77 11.08 20.19
N HIS A 72 -4.71 11.34 18.88
CA HIS A 72 -5.55 12.33 18.22
C HIS A 72 -7.03 11.97 18.30
N ALA A 73 -7.41 10.71 18.17
CA ALA A 73 -8.79 10.27 18.36
C ALA A 73 -9.34 10.63 19.75
N VAL A 74 -8.53 10.40 20.79
CA VAL A 74 -8.91 10.80 22.16
C VAL A 74 -8.99 12.33 22.29
N ASP A 75 -8.06 13.06 21.68
CA ASP A 75 -8.09 14.54 21.70
C ASP A 75 -9.33 15.09 21.00
N GLU A 76 -9.75 14.50 19.86
CA GLU A 76 -11.00 14.82 19.16
C GLU A 76 -12.22 14.58 20.07
N ILE A 77 -12.26 13.47 20.82
CA ILE A 77 -13.33 13.15 21.75
C ILE A 77 -13.35 14.16 22.91
N CYS A 78 -12.21 14.47 23.53
CA CYS A 78 -12.11 15.39 24.65
C CYS A 78 -12.49 16.83 24.27
N THR A 79 -12.24 17.23 23.03
CA THR A 79 -12.54 18.58 22.54
C THR A 79 -13.84 18.65 21.73
N MET A 80 -14.65 17.59 21.79
CA MET A 80 -15.89 17.49 21.01
C MET A 80 -16.85 18.64 21.28
N GLN A 81 -17.17 19.36 20.23
CA GLN A 81 -18.14 20.46 20.24
C GLN A 81 -19.20 20.21 19.16
N GLY A 82 -20.43 20.55 19.47
CA GLY A 82 -21.57 20.40 18.56
C GLY A 82 -22.42 21.65 18.47
N GLU A 83 -22.93 21.90 17.27
CA GLU A 83 -24.02 22.86 17.03
C GLU A 83 -25.35 22.15 17.30
N ILE A 84 -26.24 22.74 18.08
CA ILE A 84 -27.59 22.19 18.29
C ILE A 84 -28.38 22.31 17.00
N ILE A 85 -28.76 21.18 16.44
CA ILE A 85 -29.62 21.09 15.25
C ILE A 85 -31.08 21.00 15.64
N GLN A 86 -31.39 20.15 16.61
CA GLN A 86 -32.75 19.95 17.09
C GLN A 86 -32.76 19.49 18.55
N GLU A 87 -33.54 20.17 19.37
CA GLU A 87 -33.86 19.73 20.73
C GLU A 87 -35.14 18.89 20.72
N ASN A 88 -35.20 17.88 21.59
CA ASN A 88 -36.34 16.97 21.73
C ASN A 88 -36.80 16.37 20.37
N ALA A 89 -35.85 15.85 19.59
CA ALA A 89 -36.12 15.27 18.29
C ALA A 89 -37.07 14.06 18.40
N GLU A 90 -38.21 14.14 17.73
CA GLU A 90 -39.22 13.06 17.68
C GLU A 90 -38.85 12.01 16.64
N ASN A 91 -38.19 12.42 15.54
CA ASN A 91 -37.70 11.53 14.49
C ASN A 91 -36.18 11.50 14.48
N LEU A 92 -35.61 10.49 15.10
CA LEU A 92 -34.16 10.25 15.14
C LEU A 92 -33.67 9.49 13.91
N GLU A 93 -34.54 8.83 13.14
CA GLU A 93 -34.20 8.03 11.96
C GLU A 93 -33.53 8.88 10.87
N GLN A 94 -34.04 10.09 10.61
CA GLN A 94 -33.47 10.99 9.61
C GLN A 94 -32.01 11.38 9.88
N PHE A 95 -31.58 11.30 11.13
CA PHE A 95 -30.21 11.59 11.58
C PHE A 95 -29.35 10.32 11.71
N GLY A 96 -29.94 9.12 11.51
CA GLY A 96 -29.26 7.81 11.77
C GLY A 96 -29.04 7.54 13.26
N LEU A 97 -29.87 8.17 14.13
CA LEU A 97 -29.74 8.08 15.60
C LEU A 97 -30.86 7.24 16.25
N GLN A 98 -31.79 6.67 15.47
CA GLN A 98 -32.83 5.76 15.97
C GLN A 98 -32.24 4.40 16.35
N ASP A 99 -31.29 3.91 15.53
CA ASP A 99 -30.52 2.68 15.75
C ASP A 99 -29.05 2.94 15.36
N PRO A 100 -28.32 3.65 16.24
CA PRO A 100 -26.95 4.09 15.93
C PRO A 100 -26.00 2.91 15.91
N GLN A 101 -25.40 2.66 14.75
CA GLN A 101 -24.40 1.59 14.56
C GLN A 101 -22.99 2.01 14.96
N PHE A 102 -22.81 3.21 15.43
CA PHE A 102 -21.54 3.75 15.91
C PHE A 102 -21.79 4.54 17.20
N SER A 103 -21.10 4.17 18.28
CA SER A 103 -21.15 4.84 19.56
C SER A 103 -19.78 4.93 20.22
N ILE A 104 -19.62 5.94 21.04
CA ILE A 104 -18.43 6.18 21.84
C ILE A 104 -18.87 6.30 23.30
N GLU A 105 -18.32 5.45 24.16
CA GLU A 105 -18.48 5.52 25.58
C GLU A 105 -17.18 6.01 26.23
N VAL A 106 -17.27 7.08 27.00
CA VAL A 106 -16.13 7.66 27.73
C VAL A 106 -16.35 7.42 29.21
N VAL A 107 -15.40 6.73 29.84
CA VAL A 107 -15.46 6.41 31.27
C VAL A 107 -14.39 7.21 32.00
N THR A 108 -14.84 7.93 33.02
CA THR A 108 -13.98 8.64 33.98
C THR A 108 -14.13 8.03 35.37
N SER A 109 -13.35 8.48 36.35
CA SER A 109 -13.48 8.00 37.73
C SER A 109 -14.86 8.28 38.35
N ASN A 110 -15.63 9.25 37.82
CA ASN A 110 -16.86 9.74 38.46
C ASN A 110 -18.09 9.65 37.53
N SER A 111 -17.92 9.48 36.25
CA SER A 111 -19.00 9.61 35.26
C SER A 111 -18.76 8.71 34.04
N VAL A 112 -19.86 8.36 33.37
CA VAL A 112 -19.87 7.71 32.06
C VAL A 112 -20.66 8.61 31.11
N PHE A 113 -20.08 8.83 29.93
CA PHE A 113 -20.70 9.60 28.87
C PHE A 113 -20.84 8.70 27.64
N THR A 114 -22.04 8.65 27.07
CA THR A 114 -22.27 7.91 25.83
C THR A 114 -22.65 8.87 24.71
N PHE A 115 -21.95 8.74 23.59
CA PHE A 115 -22.21 9.50 22.37
C PHE A 115 -22.66 8.55 21.28
N TYR A 116 -23.86 8.73 20.78
CA TYR A 116 -24.39 8.01 19.63
C TYR A 116 -24.11 8.81 18.38
N ILE A 117 -23.42 8.18 17.43
CA ILE A 117 -22.96 8.82 16.19
C ILE A 117 -23.83 8.36 15.03
N GLY A 118 -24.57 9.27 14.46
CA GLY A 118 -25.47 9.03 13.33
C GLY A 118 -24.83 9.28 11.96
N ASN A 119 -25.70 9.65 11.01
CA ASN A 119 -25.33 9.88 9.63
C ASN A 119 -24.36 11.05 9.48
N GLN A 120 -23.55 11.01 8.44
CA GLN A 120 -22.79 12.17 7.99
C GLN A 120 -23.75 13.17 7.34
N MET A 121 -23.49 14.46 7.52
CA MET A 121 -24.25 15.53 6.85
C MET A 121 -24.08 15.38 5.32
N PRO A 122 -25.14 15.61 4.52
CA PRO A 122 -25.07 15.48 3.06
C PRO A 122 -24.01 16.38 2.40
N GLU A 123 -23.78 17.55 2.97
CA GLU A 123 -22.77 18.48 2.48
C GLU A 123 -21.74 18.76 3.59
N GLY A 124 -20.52 18.27 3.42
CA GLY A 124 -19.43 18.46 4.37
C GLY A 124 -19.05 17.21 5.16
N ASN A 125 -18.26 17.37 6.23
CA ASN A 125 -17.70 16.29 7.05
C ASN A 125 -18.30 16.22 8.47
N GLY A 126 -19.38 16.96 8.74
CA GLY A 126 -20.08 16.91 10.03
C GLY A 126 -20.88 15.61 10.20
N ARG A 127 -21.01 15.14 11.44
CA ARG A 127 -21.84 13.99 11.80
C ARG A 127 -22.89 14.41 12.81
N TYR A 128 -24.06 13.80 12.73
CA TYR A 128 -25.10 13.97 13.74
C TYR A 128 -24.73 13.15 14.98
N VAL A 129 -24.81 13.78 16.15
CA VAL A 129 -24.45 13.16 17.42
C VAL A 129 -25.55 13.40 18.44
N MET A 130 -25.83 12.40 19.28
CA MET A 130 -26.71 12.50 20.43
C MET A 130 -25.92 12.09 21.68
N VAL A 131 -26.11 12.81 22.78
CA VAL A 131 -25.47 12.51 24.07
C VAL A 131 -26.46 11.77 24.97
N GLY A 132 -26.18 10.53 25.30
CA GLY A 132 -27.09 9.68 26.07
C GLY A 132 -28.51 9.69 25.47
N ASP A 133 -29.53 9.65 26.31
CA ASP A 133 -30.93 9.63 25.91
C ASP A 133 -31.57 11.03 25.83
N THR A 134 -30.77 12.07 25.63
CA THR A 134 -31.25 13.48 25.72
C THR A 134 -32.19 13.88 24.59
N LYS A 135 -32.25 13.09 23.48
CA LYS A 135 -32.97 13.43 22.25
C LYS A 135 -32.60 14.78 21.65
N THR A 136 -31.48 15.35 22.05
CA THR A 136 -30.91 16.55 21.44
C THR A 136 -29.91 16.11 20.39
N VAL A 137 -30.13 16.55 19.15
CA VAL A 137 -29.25 16.26 18.00
C VAL A 137 -28.27 17.41 17.80
N TYR A 138 -27.02 17.07 17.82
CA TYR A 138 -25.90 17.98 17.57
C TYR A 138 -25.26 17.68 16.23
N LEU A 139 -24.68 18.69 15.59
CA LEU A 139 -23.79 18.53 14.44
C LEU A 139 -22.35 18.72 14.94
N VAL A 140 -21.56 17.67 14.82
CA VAL A 140 -20.17 17.61 15.30
C VAL A 140 -19.22 17.48 14.12
N TYR A 141 -18.12 18.19 14.16
CA TYR A 141 -17.01 18.08 13.22
C TYR A 141 -15.77 17.54 13.94
N GLY A 142 -14.83 16.96 13.19
CA GLY A 142 -13.54 16.57 13.76
C GLY A 142 -13.58 15.25 14.54
N LEU A 143 -14.29 14.22 14.03
CA LEU A 143 -14.20 12.85 14.53
C LEU A 143 -13.54 11.93 13.47
N GLY A 144 -12.60 12.46 12.69
CA GLY A 144 -11.96 11.75 11.59
C GLY A 144 -10.96 10.70 12.05
N ASP A 145 -10.32 10.92 13.18
CA ASP A 145 -9.36 9.98 13.75
C ASP A 145 -10.01 8.92 14.66
N VAL A 146 -11.27 9.08 15.05
CA VAL A 146 -12.03 8.04 15.74
C VAL A 146 -12.47 6.98 14.72
N LYS A 147 -11.78 5.85 14.70
CA LYS A 147 -12.02 4.76 13.76
C LYS A 147 -13.16 3.85 14.23
N ARG A 148 -13.79 3.16 13.27
CA ARG A 148 -14.87 2.20 13.58
C ARG A 148 -14.36 0.82 13.93
N ASN A 149 -13.19 0.47 13.40
CA ASN A 149 -12.52 -0.79 13.64
C ASN A 149 -11.10 -0.53 14.14
N VAL A 150 -10.62 -1.32 15.11
CA VAL A 150 -9.28 -1.19 15.68
C VAL A 150 -8.17 -1.34 14.64
N LEU A 151 -8.39 -2.17 13.61
CA LEU A 151 -7.40 -2.41 12.55
C LEU A 151 -7.16 -1.19 11.67
N GLU A 152 -8.07 -0.21 11.65
CA GLU A 152 -7.87 1.05 10.95
C GLU A 152 -6.79 1.95 11.58
N TYR A 153 -6.34 1.64 12.81
CA TYR A 153 -5.17 2.27 13.42
C TYR A 153 -3.86 1.53 13.13
N ALA A 154 -3.92 0.33 12.53
CA ALA A 154 -2.73 -0.44 12.25
C ALA A 154 -1.84 0.25 11.22
N ASP A 155 -0.52 0.04 11.34
CA ASP A 155 0.44 0.58 10.38
C ASP A 155 0.30 -0.18 9.06
N THR A 156 0.01 0.54 7.99
CA THR A 156 -0.11 -0.02 6.64
C THR A 156 1.23 -0.10 5.92
N GLN A 157 2.31 0.46 6.47
CA GLN A 157 3.63 0.36 5.88
C GLN A 157 4.23 -1.03 6.14
N ILE A 158 4.24 -1.89 5.11
CA ILE A 158 4.75 -3.26 5.20
C ILE A 158 6.27 -3.27 5.15
N VAL A 159 6.84 -2.51 4.21
CA VAL A 159 8.28 -2.41 4.01
C VAL A 159 8.66 -0.95 3.81
N SER A 160 9.73 -0.55 4.50
CA SER A 160 10.44 0.70 4.26
C SER A 160 11.93 0.38 4.35
N SER A 161 12.55 0.02 3.24
CA SER A 161 13.96 -0.31 3.20
C SER A 161 14.79 0.89 2.79
N GLN A 162 15.76 1.25 3.64
CA GLN A 162 16.76 2.28 3.33
C GLN A 162 18.05 1.59 2.86
N MET A 163 18.11 1.27 1.57
CA MET A 163 19.33 0.77 0.97
C MET A 163 20.24 1.95 0.55
N PRO A 164 21.58 1.79 0.60
CA PRO A 164 22.50 2.77 0.05
C PRO A 164 22.24 3.01 -1.45
N ASN A 165 22.41 4.26 -1.91
CA ASN A 165 22.17 4.64 -3.30
C ASN A 165 22.91 3.73 -4.30
N GLY A 166 22.16 3.21 -5.28
CA GLY A 166 22.71 2.35 -6.33
C GLY A 166 23.01 0.90 -5.92
N MET A 167 22.70 0.53 -4.67
CA MET A 167 22.81 -0.83 -4.18
C MET A 167 21.44 -1.53 -4.24
N VAL A 168 21.49 -2.85 -4.36
CA VAL A 168 20.32 -3.73 -4.37
C VAL A 168 20.53 -4.88 -3.39
N PRO A 169 19.48 -5.64 -2.99
CA PRO A 169 19.65 -6.83 -2.17
C PRO A 169 20.67 -7.79 -2.76
N GLY A 170 21.60 -8.27 -1.95
CA GLY A 170 22.64 -9.21 -2.39
C GLY A 170 22.13 -10.62 -2.61
N THR A 171 20.98 -10.94 -2.02
CA THR A 171 20.28 -12.22 -2.20
C THR A 171 18.78 -11.93 -2.32
N ILE A 172 18.13 -12.55 -3.32
CA ILE A 172 16.69 -12.54 -3.51
C ILE A 172 16.27 -13.98 -3.82
N ILE A 173 15.28 -14.48 -3.08
CA ILE A 173 14.75 -15.83 -3.25
C ILE A 173 13.25 -15.70 -3.51
N LEU A 174 12.80 -16.22 -4.65
CA LEU A 174 11.40 -16.25 -5.03
C LEU A 174 10.90 -17.69 -4.96
N GLY A 175 9.89 -17.93 -4.15
CA GLY A 175 9.27 -19.24 -3.94
C GLY A 175 7.74 -19.17 -4.00
N GLY A 176 7.09 -20.17 -3.38
CA GLY A 176 5.64 -20.29 -3.32
C GLY A 176 5.08 -21.26 -4.34
N THR A 177 3.78 -21.57 -4.22
CA THR A 177 3.12 -22.62 -5.02
C THR A 177 2.96 -22.26 -6.49
N VAL A 178 3.06 -20.99 -6.84
CA VAL A 178 3.01 -20.49 -8.23
C VAL A 178 4.21 -20.97 -9.06
N ARG A 179 5.33 -21.33 -8.41
CA ARG A 179 6.57 -21.73 -9.07
C ARG A 179 6.84 -23.21 -8.90
N ALA A 180 7.27 -23.87 -9.99
CA ALA A 180 7.70 -25.26 -9.92
C ALA A 180 9.01 -25.43 -9.14
N GLU A 181 9.87 -24.42 -9.19
CA GLU A 181 11.19 -24.39 -8.54
C GLU A 181 11.45 -22.99 -7.96
N GLU A 182 12.20 -22.95 -6.87
CA GLU A 182 12.65 -21.70 -6.26
C GLU A 182 13.67 -21.00 -7.16
N LEU A 183 13.52 -19.69 -7.33
CA LEU A 183 14.45 -18.85 -8.07
C LEU A 183 15.34 -18.09 -7.10
N LYS A 184 16.62 -18.41 -7.07
CA LYS A 184 17.60 -17.75 -6.23
C LYS A 184 18.51 -16.86 -7.06
N LEU A 185 18.47 -15.56 -6.76
CA LEU A 185 19.36 -14.54 -7.29
C LEU A 185 20.42 -14.18 -6.25
N GLY A 186 21.66 -13.98 -6.70
CA GLY A 186 22.76 -13.63 -5.83
C GLY A 186 24.02 -13.33 -6.63
N THR A 187 25.18 -13.25 -5.96
CA THR A 187 26.47 -13.03 -6.62
C THR A 187 27.09 -14.34 -7.11
N GLU A 188 27.86 -14.30 -8.20
CA GLU A 188 28.45 -15.46 -8.87
C GLU A 188 29.30 -16.35 -7.94
N ASN A 189 29.99 -15.75 -6.95
CA ASN A 189 30.82 -16.50 -6.02
C ASN A 189 30.07 -17.08 -4.83
N GLY A 190 28.73 -16.96 -4.78
CA GLY A 190 27.91 -17.50 -3.70
C GLY A 190 28.19 -16.89 -2.33
N THR A 191 29.02 -15.85 -2.25
CA THR A 191 29.19 -15.09 -1.03
C THR A 191 27.87 -14.37 -0.75
N GLU A 192 27.31 -14.57 0.43
CA GLU A 192 26.14 -13.82 0.89
C GLU A 192 26.55 -12.35 1.05
N ALA A 193 26.64 -11.65 -0.07
CA ALA A 193 26.80 -10.22 -0.07
C ALA A 193 25.47 -9.59 0.36
N GLU A 194 25.51 -8.75 1.36
CA GLU A 194 24.32 -8.15 1.96
C GLU A 194 23.69 -7.08 1.06
N SER A 195 24.54 -6.38 0.27
CA SER A 195 24.12 -5.43 -0.77
C SER A 195 25.14 -5.42 -1.91
N VAL A 196 24.66 -5.34 -3.14
CA VAL A 196 25.53 -5.41 -4.33
C VAL A 196 25.10 -4.42 -5.40
N SER A 197 25.98 -4.20 -6.41
CA SER A 197 25.54 -3.58 -7.66
C SER A 197 24.62 -4.54 -8.41
N ILE A 198 23.57 -4.01 -9.04
CA ILE A 198 22.61 -4.82 -9.84
C ILE A 198 23.31 -5.69 -10.88
N SER A 199 24.39 -5.20 -11.48
CA SER A 199 25.18 -5.92 -12.50
C SER A 199 25.89 -7.15 -11.97
N ALA A 200 26.06 -7.28 -10.64
CA ALA A 200 26.69 -8.43 -10.00
C ALA A 200 25.72 -9.60 -9.75
N LEU A 201 24.41 -9.36 -9.83
CA LEU A 201 23.39 -10.41 -9.61
C LEU A 201 23.36 -11.41 -10.76
N ARG A 202 23.21 -12.68 -10.40
CA ARG A 202 23.04 -13.83 -11.31
C ARG A 202 21.91 -14.72 -10.80
N LEU A 203 21.32 -15.50 -11.69
CA LEU A 203 20.36 -16.53 -11.30
C LEU A 203 21.13 -17.79 -10.88
N LEU A 204 21.32 -17.96 -9.57
CA LEU A 204 22.15 -19.03 -9.00
C LEU A 204 21.49 -20.42 -9.10
N SER A 205 20.16 -20.47 -9.04
CA SER A 205 19.41 -21.74 -9.17
C SER A 205 19.58 -22.42 -10.54
N HIS A 206 20.07 -21.69 -11.54
CA HIS A 206 20.24 -22.16 -12.92
C HIS A 206 21.58 -21.70 -13.49
N HIS A 207 22.65 -22.38 -13.11
CA HIS A 207 23.99 -22.23 -13.72
C HIS A 207 24.56 -20.80 -13.83
N ASN A 208 24.20 -19.91 -12.91
CA ASN A 208 24.65 -18.52 -12.86
C ASN A 208 24.32 -17.71 -14.14
N TYR A 209 23.17 -17.96 -14.74
CA TYR A 209 22.73 -17.23 -15.92
C TYR A 209 22.61 -15.73 -15.65
N ALA A 210 22.88 -14.96 -16.69
CA ALA A 210 22.67 -13.52 -16.66
C ALA A 210 21.18 -13.19 -16.52
N ILE A 211 20.89 -12.14 -15.81
CA ILE A 211 19.54 -11.71 -15.45
C ILE A 211 19.03 -10.67 -16.46
N ASN A 212 17.73 -10.65 -16.67
CA ASN A 212 17.06 -9.55 -17.36
C ASN A 212 16.96 -8.32 -16.44
N TYR A 213 17.91 -7.41 -16.55
CA TYR A 213 18.01 -6.25 -15.67
C TYR A 213 16.82 -5.30 -15.78
N GLU A 214 16.22 -5.14 -16.95
CA GLU A 214 15.06 -4.25 -17.14
C GLU A 214 13.88 -4.72 -16.29
N LYS A 215 13.60 -6.01 -16.35
CA LYS A 215 12.56 -6.64 -15.53
C LYS A 215 12.90 -6.60 -14.03
N LEU A 216 14.17 -6.88 -13.69
CA LEU A 216 14.60 -6.88 -12.29
C LEU A 216 14.47 -5.50 -11.64
N ILE A 217 14.69 -4.42 -12.36
CA ILE A 217 14.53 -3.06 -11.83
C ILE A 217 13.10 -2.82 -11.35
N GLU A 218 12.08 -3.30 -12.05
CA GLU A 218 10.67 -3.17 -11.65
C GLU A 218 10.43 -3.84 -10.30
N VAL A 219 10.96 -5.06 -10.11
CA VAL A 219 10.86 -5.77 -8.82
C VAL A 219 11.59 -5.03 -7.71
N LEU A 220 12.82 -4.61 -7.97
CA LEU A 220 13.65 -3.95 -6.96
C LEU A 220 13.05 -2.63 -6.48
N GLN A 221 12.39 -1.89 -7.38
CA GLN A 221 11.66 -0.68 -6.99
C GLN A 221 10.49 -1.02 -6.06
N GLY A 222 9.77 -2.11 -6.33
CA GLY A 222 8.70 -2.59 -5.47
C GLY A 222 9.16 -3.16 -4.12
N LEU A 223 10.46 -3.42 -3.91
CA LEU A 223 10.99 -3.93 -2.63
C LEU A 223 11.47 -2.82 -1.67
N THR A 224 11.52 -1.57 -2.11
CA THR A 224 12.02 -0.47 -1.26
C THR A 224 10.93 0.12 -0.37
N GLN A 225 9.71 0.18 -0.87
CA GLN A 225 8.56 0.65 -0.14
C GLN A 225 7.33 -0.12 -0.59
N ILE A 226 6.63 -0.71 0.37
CA ILE A 226 5.36 -1.41 0.16
C ILE A 226 4.39 -0.91 1.21
N ASP A 227 3.31 -0.30 0.78
CA ASP A 227 2.23 0.19 1.61
C ASP A 227 0.93 -0.54 1.26
N ALA A 228 0.23 -1.08 2.25
CA ALA A 228 -1.04 -1.75 2.07
C ALA A 228 -2.20 -0.76 1.91
N GLU A 229 -3.28 -1.19 1.29
CA GLU A 229 -4.54 -0.46 1.30
C GLU A 229 -5.16 -0.47 2.70
N ARG A 230 -5.11 -1.62 3.36
CA ARG A 230 -5.61 -1.80 4.73
C ARG A 230 -5.02 -3.04 5.39
N VAL A 231 -5.14 -3.08 6.71
CA VAL A 231 -4.93 -4.30 7.52
C VAL A 231 -6.27 -5.00 7.70
N VAL A 232 -6.30 -6.31 7.48
CA VAL A 232 -7.52 -7.13 7.54
C VAL A 232 -7.54 -8.09 8.72
N ALA A 233 -6.40 -8.39 9.35
CA ALA A 233 -6.33 -9.19 10.56
C ALA A 233 -5.10 -8.84 11.41
N TYR A 234 -5.24 -8.98 12.73
CA TYR A 234 -4.18 -8.90 13.72
C TYR A 234 -4.09 -10.23 14.48
N GLN A 235 -2.88 -10.80 14.60
CA GLN A 235 -2.63 -12.11 15.18
C GLN A 235 -3.52 -13.21 14.54
N PRO A 236 -3.43 -13.40 13.22
CA PRO A 236 -4.28 -14.34 12.50
C PRO A 236 -4.16 -15.75 13.09
N THR A 237 -5.28 -16.43 13.22
CA THR A 237 -5.33 -17.85 13.59
C THR A 237 -4.93 -18.76 12.42
N ALA A 238 -4.77 -20.04 12.64
CA ALA A 238 -4.52 -21.00 11.55
C ALA A 238 -5.70 -21.05 10.56
N GLU A 239 -6.93 -20.86 11.03
CA GLU A 239 -8.13 -20.79 10.19
C GLU A 239 -8.14 -19.50 9.34
N ASP A 240 -7.76 -18.38 9.94
CA ASP A 240 -7.60 -17.12 9.19
C ASP A 240 -6.52 -17.25 8.11
N MET A 241 -5.38 -17.88 8.44
CA MET A 241 -4.30 -18.12 7.48
C MET A 241 -4.74 -18.99 6.29
N GLU A 242 -5.63 -19.96 6.53
CA GLU A 242 -6.22 -20.77 5.47
C GLU A 242 -7.22 -19.96 4.66
N ALA A 243 -8.09 -19.21 5.31
CA ALA A 243 -9.09 -18.36 4.66
C ALA A 243 -8.45 -17.27 3.76
N PHE A 244 -7.33 -16.68 4.20
CA PHE A 244 -6.57 -15.72 3.40
C PHE A 244 -5.64 -16.38 2.35
N GLY A 245 -5.56 -17.72 2.28
CA GLY A 245 -4.66 -18.42 1.36
C GLY A 245 -3.18 -18.27 1.68
N LEU A 246 -2.84 -17.97 2.94
CA LEU A 246 -1.48 -17.75 3.44
C LEU A 246 -0.89 -18.96 4.16
N HIS A 247 -1.68 -20.01 4.41
CA HIS A 247 -1.17 -21.27 4.99
C HIS A 247 -0.18 -21.97 4.06
N GLN A 248 -0.46 -21.95 2.76
CA GLN A 248 0.44 -22.35 1.69
C GLN A 248 0.55 -21.18 0.69
N PRO A 249 1.48 -20.25 0.90
CA PRO A 249 1.54 -19.03 0.11
C PRO A 249 1.66 -19.29 -1.39
N TYR A 250 0.89 -18.57 -2.18
CA TYR A 250 0.97 -18.59 -3.63
C TYR A 250 2.34 -18.14 -4.11
N SER A 251 2.83 -17.05 -3.56
CA SER A 251 4.14 -16.50 -3.86
C SER A 251 4.85 -16.06 -2.59
N THR A 252 6.16 -16.30 -2.52
CA THR A 252 7.01 -15.79 -1.45
C THR A 252 8.21 -15.07 -2.03
N ILE A 253 8.69 -14.05 -1.34
CA ILE A 253 9.96 -13.42 -1.63
C ILE A 253 10.74 -13.21 -0.33
N GLU A 254 11.98 -13.68 -0.31
CA GLU A 254 12.95 -13.39 0.73
C GLU A 254 14.07 -12.58 0.11
N TYR A 255 14.46 -11.49 0.78
CA TYR A 255 15.61 -10.68 0.35
C TYR A 255 16.36 -10.12 1.54
N SER A 256 17.68 -9.99 1.35
CA SER A 256 18.58 -9.45 2.36
C SER A 256 19.39 -8.31 1.80
N TRP A 257 19.54 -7.24 2.61
CA TRP A 257 20.32 -6.07 2.26
C TRP A 257 21.08 -5.54 3.48
N LYS A 258 21.97 -4.62 3.24
CA LYS A 258 22.65 -3.86 4.27
C LYS A 258 22.06 -2.45 4.29
N ASP A 259 21.61 -2.01 5.44
CA ASP A 259 21.05 -0.68 5.59
C ASP A 259 22.12 0.42 5.63
N THR A 260 21.72 1.66 5.82
CA THR A 260 22.63 2.81 5.88
C THR A 260 23.54 2.81 7.13
N LYS A 261 23.24 1.98 8.12
CA LYS A 261 24.08 1.75 9.33
C LYS A 261 24.98 0.54 9.19
N GLU A 262 25.01 -0.06 8.00
CA GLU A 262 25.73 -1.31 7.70
C GLU A 262 25.22 -2.54 8.46
N GLU A 263 23.98 -2.51 8.99
CA GLU A 263 23.35 -3.65 9.64
C GLU A 263 22.64 -4.52 8.61
N LYS A 264 22.82 -5.85 8.70
CA LYS A 264 22.12 -6.79 7.83
C LYS A 264 20.63 -6.81 8.18
N GLN A 265 19.81 -6.57 7.18
CA GLN A 265 18.36 -6.68 7.23
C GLN A 265 17.89 -7.83 6.35
N THR A 266 16.84 -8.51 6.77
CA THR A 266 16.17 -9.56 5.98
C THR A 266 14.68 -9.32 6.03
N CYS A 267 14.02 -9.45 4.90
CA CYS A 267 12.57 -9.37 4.79
C CYS A 267 12.06 -10.62 4.08
N VAL A 268 11.05 -11.23 4.64
CA VAL A 268 10.30 -12.33 4.01
C VAL A 268 8.85 -11.89 3.88
N LEU A 269 8.33 -11.95 2.68
CA LEU A 269 6.94 -11.67 2.37
C LEU A 269 6.27 -12.92 1.83
N SER A 270 5.06 -13.17 2.28
CA SER A 270 4.20 -14.28 1.85
C SER A 270 2.90 -13.71 1.30
N ALA A 271 2.56 -14.05 0.08
CA ALA A 271 1.40 -13.55 -0.64
C ALA A 271 0.44 -14.67 -1.04
N SER A 272 -0.87 -14.40 -0.94
CA SER A 272 -1.93 -15.25 -1.46
C SER A 272 -1.99 -15.19 -2.98
N ALA A 273 -2.78 -16.08 -3.59
CA ALA A 273 -3.19 -15.92 -4.98
C ALA A 273 -4.06 -14.64 -5.13
N PRO A 274 -3.99 -13.96 -6.29
CA PRO A 274 -4.83 -12.80 -6.56
C PRO A 274 -6.33 -13.14 -6.53
N GLN A 275 -7.12 -12.25 -5.96
CA GLN A 275 -8.58 -12.32 -5.93
C GLN A 275 -9.14 -10.93 -6.22
N ASP A 276 -9.88 -10.78 -7.30
CA ASP A 276 -10.50 -9.51 -7.72
C ASP A 276 -9.51 -8.32 -7.79
N GLY A 277 -8.25 -8.60 -8.17
CA GLY A 277 -7.17 -7.60 -8.29
C GLY A 277 -6.44 -7.28 -6.99
N ASN A 278 -6.79 -7.95 -5.88
CA ASN A 278 -6.14 -7.79 -4.58
C ASN A 278 -5.44 -9.08 -4.14
N VAL A 279 -4.49 -8.93 -3.24
CA VAL A 279 -3.68 -9.99 -2.66
C VAL A 279 -3.63 -9.81 -1.16
N PHE A 280 -3.72 -10.89 -0.40
CA PHE A 280 -3.38 -10.88 1.02
C PHE A 280 -1.88 -11.10 1.19
N LEU A 281 -1.25 -10.28 2.02
CA LEU A 281 0.19 -10.27 2.22
C LEU A 281 0.52 -10.30 3.72
N MET A 282 1.54 -11.06 4.08
CA MET A 282 2.17 -11.03 5.40
C MET A 282 3.67 -10.80 5.28
N ARG A 283 4.22 -10.10 6.27
CA ARG A 283 5.66 -9.99 6.51
C ARG A 283 6.04 -10.85 7.70
N ASP A 284 7.09 -11.64 7.58
CA ASP A 284 7.60 -12.46 8.70
C ASP A 284 7.94 -11.58 9.93
N GLY A 285 7.59 -12.10 11.11
CA GLY A 285 7.77 -11.39 12.37
C GLY A 285 6.75 -10.28 12.65
N VAL A 286 5.82 -9.99 11.73
CA VAL A 286 4.74 -8.99 11.90
C VAL A 286 3.39 -9.71 11.93
N PRO A 287 2.63 -9.62 13.03
CA PRO A 287 1.39 -10.38 13.20
C PRO A 287 0.18 -9.68 12.53
N LEU A 288 0.37 -9.15 11.33
CA LEU A 288 -0.66 -8.45 10.55
C LEU A 288 -0.85 -9.14 9.20
N VAL A 289 -2.10 -9.25 8.77
CA VAL A 289 -2.46 -9.58 7.39
C VAL A 289 -2.88 -8.29 6.71
N TYR A 290 -2.27 -8.02 5.58
CA TYR A 290 -2.48 -6.84 4.76
C TYR A 290 -3.27 -7.19 3.51
N GLU A 291 -4.10 -6.27 3.04
CA GLU A 291 -4.69 -6.30 1.70
C GLU A 291 -4.00 -5.24 0.84
N ILE A 292 -3.55 -5.65 -0.34
CA ILE A 292 -2.77 -4.82 -1.26
C ILE A 292 -3.19 -5.11 -2.70
N ALA A 293 -3.16 -4.10 -3.57
CA ALA A 293 -3.42 -4.30 -4.98
C ALA A 293 -2.33 -5.18 -5.62
N GLU A 294 -2.74 -6.10 -6.49
CA GLU A 294 -1.86 -7.07 -7.16
C GLU A 294 -0.72 -6.39 -7.93
N ASP A 295 -1.01 -5.29 -8.59
CA ASP A 295 -0.05 -4.54 -9.42
C ASP A 295 1.10 -3.89 -8.62
N GLN A 296 0.97 -3.79 -7.29
CA GLN A 296 2.05 -3.34 -6.42
C GLN A 296 3.07 -4.44 -6.10
N LEU A 297 2.81 -5.68 -6.50
CA LEU A 297 3.69 -6.84 -6.27
C LEU A 297 4.24 -7.39 -7.60
N PRO A 298 5.15 -6.69 -8.29
CA PRO A 298 5.62 -7.07 -9.62
C PRO A 298 6.33 -8.45 -9.65
N TRP A 299 6.74 -8.98 -8.48
CA TRP A 299 7.37 -10.29 -8.33
C TRP A 299 6.38 -11.45 -8.16
N LEU A 300 5.10 -11.17 -7.98
CA LEU A 300 4.09 -12.13 -7.55
C LEU A 300 4.04 -13.39 -8.43
N GLU A 301 4.03 -13.24 -9.74
CA GLU A 301 3.91 -14.33 -10.71
C GLU A 301 5.19 -14.62 -11.51
N TRP A 302 6.32 -14.02 -11.13
CA TRP A 302 7.55 -14.20 -11.87
C TRP A 302 7.97 -15.66 -11.98
N GLN A 303 8.32 -16.07 -13.20
CA GLN A 303 8.83 -17.39 -13.54
C GLN A 303 10.28 -17.30 -14.01
N TYR A 304 10.93 -18.44 -14.18
CA TYR A 304 12.29 -18.54 -14.69
C TYR A 304 12.53 -17.67 -15.95
N GLN A 305 11.62 -17.77 -16.92
CA GLN A 305 11.71 -17.06 -18.20
C GLN A 305 11.61 -15.53 -18.11
N ASP A 306 11.07 -15.02 -17.00
CA ASP A 306 10.97 -13.59 -16.77
C ASP A 306 12.25 -13.03 -16.16
N VAL A 307 12.99 -13.87 -15.44
CA VAL A 307 14.21 -13.50 -14.73
C VAL A 307 15.44 -13.57 -15.62
N VAL A 308 15.54 -14.56 -16.52
CA VAL A 308 16.73 -14.73 -17.35
C VAL A 308 16.73 -13.79 -18.55
N THR A 309 17.92 -13.38 -18.94
CA THR A 309 18.07 -12.71 -20.23
C THR A 309 17.83 -13.71 -21.36
N ARG A 310 17.11 -13.30 -22.39
CA ARG A 310 16.89 -14.10 -23.58
C ARG A 310 18.08 -14.05 -24.54
N PHE A 311 19.04 -13.17 -24.27
CA PHE A 311 20.23 -13.00 -25.07
C PHE A 311 21.34 -13.89 -24.53
N LEU A 312 21.53 -15.07 -25.15
CA LEU A 312 22.60 -16.00 -24.81
C LEU A 312 23.95 -15.50 -25.30
N LEU A 313 23.96 -14.84 -26.44
CA LEU A 313 25.13 -14.29 -27.08
C LEU A 313 24.70 -13.03 -27.87
N VAL A 314 25.36 -11.92 -27.61
CA VAL A 314 25.13 -10.65 -28.33
C VAL A 314 26.48 -10.11 -28.77
N PRO A 315 27.17 -10.78 -29.75
CA PRO A 315 28.39 -10.24 -30.29
C PRO A 315 28.11 -8.94 -31.04
N SER A 316 29.07 -8.02 -31.06
CA SER A 316 28.94 -6.84 -31.91
C SER A 316 28.86 -7.28 -33.38
N ILE A 317 27.88 -6.78 -34.12
CA ILE A 317 27.72 -7.05 -35.55
C ILE A 317 28.98 -6.71 -36.35
N TYR A 318 29.86 -5.85 -35.84
CA TYR A 318 31.10 -5.44 -36.45
C TYR A 318 32.26 -6.40 -36.17
N GLU A 319 32.10 -7.34 -35.24
CA GLU A 319 33.13 -8.30 -34.80
C GLU A 319 32.88 -9.71 -35.32
N ILE A 320 31.73 -9.94 -35.93
CA ILE A 320 31.40 -11.24 -36.50
C ILE A 320 31.62 -11.22 -38.03
N SER A 321 32.02 -12.35 -38.55
CA SER A 321 32.25 -12.58 -39.99
C SER A 321 31.09 -13.29 -40.69
N SER A 322 30.28 -14.03 -39.95
CA SER A 322 29.09 -14.68 -40.49
C SER A 322 28.03 -14.94 -39.43
N VAL A 323 26.78 -14.98 -39.88
CA VAL A 323 25.62 -15.49 -39.14
C VAL A 323 25.04 -16.66 -39.89
N GLU A 324 24.84 -17.77 -39.17
CA GLU A 324 24.27 -18.99 -39.74
C GLU A 324 23.05 -19.39 -38.91
N ILE A 325 21.92 -19.60 -39.55
CA ILE A 325 20.64 -19.98 -38.94
C ILE A 325 20.25 -21.34 -39.53
N GLU A 326 20.26 -22.36 -38.68
CA GLU A 326 19.89 -23.72 -39.06
C GLU A 326 18.73 -24.21 -38.19
N SER A 327 17.70 -24.74 -38.83
CA SER A 327 16.59 -25.41 -38.21
C SER A 327 16.12 -26.57 -39.10
N ASP A 328 15.16 -27.39 -38.66
CA ASP A 328 14.63 -28.53 -39.45
C ASP A 328 14.10 -28.12 -40.83
N THR A 329 13.75 -26.86 -41.04
CA THR A 329 13.10 -26.34 -42.26
C THR A 329 13.80 -25.15 -42.90
N VAL A 330 14.76 -24.57 -42.23
CA VAL A 330 15.43 -23.32 -42.67
C VAL A 330 16.93 -23.48 -42.51
N TYR A 331 17.66 -23.19 -43.56
CA TYR A 331 19.10 -22.98 -43.53
C TYR A 331 19.41 -21.65 -44.24
N GLU A 332 19.92 -20.69 -43.49
CA GLU A 332 20.35 -19.42 -44.03
C GLU A 332 21.73 -19.05 -43.49
N ARG A 333 22.58 -18.51 -44.37
CA ARG A 333 23.90 -18.02 -44.01
C ARG A 333 24.09 -16.63 -44.58
N TYR A 334 24.61 -15.74 -43.75
CA TYR A 334 24.97 -14.39 -44.11
C TYR A 334 26.47 -14.18 -43.79
N ASP A 335 27.25 -13.78 -44.81
CA ASP A 335 28.64 -13.39 -44.62
C ASP A 335 28.71 -11.87 -44.50
N LEU A 336 29.45 -11.38 -43.49
CA LEU A 336 29.56 -9.98 -43.11
C LEU A 336 30.98 -9.47 -43.26
N GLU A 337 31.11 -8.30 -43.87
CA GLU A 337 32.39 -7.58 -43.96
C GLU A 337 32.28 -6.25 -43.24
N SER A 338 33.07 -6.05 -42.19
CA SER A 338 33.14 -4.81 -41.39
C SER A 338 34.57 -4.26 -41.36
N VAL A 339 34.71 -2.97 -41.50
CA VAL A 339 35.99 -2.24 -41.37
C VAL A 339 35.74 -0.99 -40.51
N ASP A 340 36.60 -0.77 -39.51
CA ASP A 340 36.55 0.38 -38.61
C ASP A 340 35.17 0.58 -37.93
N SER A 341 34.57 -0.53 -37.46
CA SER A 341 33.22 -0.56 -36.83
C SER A 341 32.11 -0.08 -37.77
N VAL A 342 32.27 -0.29 -39.06
CA VAL A 342 31.26 -0.05 -40.09
C VAL A 342 30.98 -1.37 -40.82
N LEU A 343 29.71 -1.76 -40.90
CA LEU A 343 29.27 -2.89 -41.71
C LEU A 343 29.17 -2.49 -43.17
N ASN A 344 30.17 -2.86 -43.96
CA ASN A 344 30.31 -2.47 -45.35
C ASN A 344 29.50 -3.33 -46.29
N ARG A 345 29.38 -4.62 -45.97
CA ARG A 345 28.74 -5.58 -46.87
C ARG A 345 28.12 -6.72 -46.08
N VAL A 346 26.96 -7.16 -46.52
CA VAL A 346 26.30 -8.41 -46.14
C VAL A 346 25.91 -9.14 -47.39
N THR A 347 26.24 -10.44 -47.46
CA THR A 347 25.83 -11.32 -48.57
C THR A 347 25.14 -12.55 -48.01
N ASP A 348 24.08 -13.00 -48.70
CA ASP A 348 23.42 -14.28 -48.42
C ASP A 348 24.17 -15.48 -49.00
N SER A 349 23.66 -16.70 -48.76
CA SER A 349 24.21 -17.94 -49.27
C SER A 349 24.25 -18.01 -50.83
N SER A 350 23.45 -17.19 -51.51
CA SER A 350 23.42 -17.06 -52.96
C SER A 350 24.40 -15.99 -53.48
N GLN A 351 25.23 -15.42 -52.63
CA GLN A 351 26.13 -14.32 -52.91
C GLN A 351 25.40 -13.02 -53.33
N THR A 352 24.11 -12.89 -52.95
CA THR A 352 23.35 -11.67 -53.19
C THR A 352 23.70 -10.66 -52.11
N GLN A 353 24.05 -9.43 -52.52
CA GLN A 353 24.31 -8.36 -51.55
C GLN A 353 23.00 -7.81 -50.96
N LEU A 354 22.95 -7.76 -49.67
CA LEU A 354 21.80 -7.27 -48.89
C LEU A 354 22.00 -5.82 -48.44
N ASP A 355 20.91 -5.17 -48.10
CA ASP A 355 20.89 -3.84 -47.51
C ASP A 355 21.41 -3.90 -46.06
N THR A 356 22.57 -3.30 -45.80
CA THR A 356 23.25 -3.34 -44.49
C THR A 356 22.44 -2.68 -43.39
N ASP A 357 21.68 -1.63 -43.69
CA ASP A 357 20.89 -0.92 -42.67
C ASP A 357 19.61 -1.70 -42.29
N LYS A 358 19.03 -2.44 -43.23
CA LYS A 358 17.95 -3.36 -42.92
C LYS A 358 18.45 -4.56 -42.14
N PHE A 359 19.61 -5.11 -42.49
CA PHE A 359 20.20 -6.23 -41.78
C PHE A 359 20.53 -5.86 -40.31
N LYS A 360 21.11 -4.69 -40.05
CA LYS A 360 21.35 -4.17 -38.69
C LYS A 360 20.10 -4.10 -37.82
N LYS A 361 18.94 -3.85 -38.42
CA LYS A 361 17.66 -3.81 -37.70
C LYS A 361 17.09 -5.18 -37.37
N LEU A 362 17.51 -6.21 -38.10
CA LEU A 362 17.10 -7.60 -37.90
C LEU A 362 18.03 -8.35 -36.96
N TYR A 363 19.31 -7.98 -36.92
CA TYR A 363 20.33 -8.49 -36.02
C TYR A 363 20.13 -7.95 -34.59
#